data_dd3acb43d71dec9bc204ff709293bb39
#
_entry.id   dd3acb43d71dec9bc204ff709293bb39
#
_cell.length_a   1.000
_cell.length_b   1.000
_cell.length_c   1.000
_cell.angle_alpha   90.00
_cell.angle_beta   90.00
_cell.angle_gamma   90.00
#
_symmetry.space_group_name_H-M   'P 1'
#
loop_
_entity.id
_entity.type
_entity.pdbx_description
1 polymer ?
#
loop_
_entity_poly.entity_id
_entity_poly.type
_entity_poly.pdbx_seq_one_letter_code
_entity_poly.pdbx_strand_id
1 'polypeptide(L)'
;MNNIDMLVDQLITKETPTIAQISTDKLHPFPAHPFKVQDDEDMEQLTQSIQSQGVLTPIVIRPLENGEYEVISGHRRLHACRKAGIQTVPALVYAIDRNAAAIALVDSNLHRERILPSEKAFAYKLKMDALSKQGKRTDLTSDQVGPKLTAATLSSDDSASQVKRYIRLTNLIPGILEKVDEGKIALTPAVELSYLREAEQKDLLETMESEDCTPSLTQAIQLKQASLQKTLNMDMIFAILRQPKANQQEKIVLKVNDIRRYFPQNYTTIQMTNDIMKGLELLRKQRARSKDAR
;
A
#
# COMPACT_ATOMS: atom_id res chain seq x y z
N MET A 1 -25.33 -3.04 -15.52
CA MET A 1 -25.30 -2.55 -14.14
C MET A 1 -23.86 -2.65 -13.68
N ASN A 2 -23.23 -1.54 -13.37
CA ASN A 2 -21.84 -1.52 -12.92
C ASN A 2 -21.75 -2.08 -11.48
N ASN A 3 -20.63 -2.72 -11.14
CA ASN A 3 -20.37 -3.26 -9.78
C ASN A 3 -20.60 -2.22 -8.66
N ILE A 4 -20.47 -0.94 -8.97
CA ILE A 4 -20.71 0.19 -8.07
C ILE A 4 -22.19 0.29 -7.70
N ASP A 5 -23.07 0.17 -8.68
CA ASP A 5 -24.52 0.27 -8.43
C ASP A 5 -25.00 -0.88 -7.53
N MET A 6 -24.46 -2.09 -7.70
CA MET A 6 -24.77 -3.23 -6.84
C MET A 6 -24.23 -3.09 -5.41
N LEU A 7 -23.03 -2.53 -5.23
CA LEU A 7 -22.43 -2.31 -3.91
C LEU A 7 -23.13 -1.17 -3.15
N VAL A 8 -23.47 -0.11 -3.88
CA VAL A 8 -24.22 1.01 -3.31
C VAL A 8 -25.64 0.57 -2.97
N ASP A 9 -26.31 -0.23 -3.81
CA ASP A 9 -27.64 -0.81 -3.53
C ASP A 9 -27.65 -1.75 -2.31
N GLN A 10 -26.55 -2.48 -2.06
CA GLN A 10 -26.43 -3.32 -0.85
C GLN A 10 -26.22 -2.49 0.44
N LEU A 11 -25.61 -1.32 0.34
CA LEU A 11 -25.37 -0.43 1.48
C LEU A 11 -26.53 0.54 1.74
N ILE A 12 -27.41 0.76 0.74
CA ILE A 12 -28.52 1.70 0.80
C ILE A 12 -29.85 0.95 0.83
N THR A 13 -30.29 0.64 2.01
CA THR A 13 -31.67 0.21 2.22
C THR A 13 -32.62 1.38 2.00
N LYS A 14 -33.44 1.35 0.94
CA LYS A 14 -34.76 2.00 0.76
C LYS A 14 -34.89 3.23 -0.14
N GLU A 15 -33.87 3.88 -0.65
CA GLU A 15 -34.11 5.03 -1.54
C GLU A 15 -33.51 4.78 -2.92
N THR A 16 -34.34 4.88 -3.96
CA THR A 16 -33.89 4.87 -5.36
C THR A 16 -33.08 6.15 -5.62
N PRO A 17 -31.86 6.03 -6.22
CA PRO A 17 -31.07 7.22 -6.52
C PRO A 17 -31.78 8.12 -7.50
N THR A 18 -31.69 9.43 -7.28
CA THR A 18 -32.23 10.43 -8.21
C THR A 18 -31.15 10.79 -9.22
N ILE A 19 -31.46 10.70 -10.51
CA ILE A 19 -30.58 11.20 -11.58
C ILE A 19 -30.83 12.69 -11.75
N ALA A 20 -29.78 13.50 -11.69
CA ALA A 20 -29.84 14.94 -11.85
C ALA A 20 -28.65 15.48 -12.66
N GLN A 21 -28.87 16.62 -13.34
CA GLN A 21 -27.77 17.39 -13.93
C GLN A 21 -27.26 18.39 -12.89
N ILE A 22 -26.02 18.23 -12.48
CA ILE A 22 -25.42 19.03 -11.39
C ILE A 22 -24.27 19.87 -11.95
N SER A 23 -24.21 21.13 -11.53
CA SER A 23 -23.09 22.02 -11.85
C SER A 23 -21.79 21.49 -11.25
N THR A 24 -20.70 21.48 -12.06
CA THR A 24 -19.37 21.06 -11.62
C THR A 24 -18.81 21.90 -10.48
N ASP A 25 -19.27 23.16 -10.34
CA ASP A 25 -18.86 24.06 -9.26
C ASP A 25 -19.44 23.67 -7.89
N LYS A 26 -20.59 22.95 -7.89
CA LYS A 26 -21.23 22.45 -6.66
C LYS A 26 -20.70 21.10 -6.20
N LEU A 27 -19.75 20.51 -6.94
CA LEU A 27 -19.22 19.19 -6.68
C LEU A 27 -17.86 19.28 -5.99
N HIS A 28 -17.75 18.71 -4.81
CA HIS A 28 -16.51 18.69 -4.04
C HIS A 28 -15.95 17.27 -3.94
N PRO A 29 -14.61 17.09 -4.01
CA PRO A 29 -14.02 15.79 -3.78
C PRO A 29 -14.28 15.33 -2.34
N PHE A 30 -14.36 14.01 -2.13
CA PHE A 30 -14.48 13.44 -0.79
C PHE A 30 -13.25 13.83 0.05
N PRO A 31 -13.41 14.39 1.27
CA PRO A 31 -12.29 14.75 2.13
C PRO A 31 -11.40 13.53 2.44
N ALA A 32 -10.09 13.71 2.36
CA ALA A 32 -9.11 12.64 2.52
C ALA A 32 -9.32 11.46 1.54
N HIS A 33 -9.73 11.77 0.30
CA HIS A 33 -9.85 10.79 -0.78
C HIS A 33 -8.51 10.07 -0.99
N PRO A 34 -8.44 8.75 -0.78
CA PRO A 34 -7.17 8.04 -0.76
C PRO A 34 -6.54 7.82 -2.15
N PHE A 35 -7.35 7.86 -3.20
CA PHE A 35 -6.92 7.54 -4.56
C PHE A 35 -6.53 8.81 -5.32
N LYS A 36 -5.31 8.84 -5.83
CA LYS A 36 -4.78 10.00 -6.57
C LYS A 36 -5.45 10.14 -7.94
N VAL A 37 -5.82 11.36 -8.30
CA VAL A 37 -6.22 11.72 -9.67
C VAL A 37 -4.98 12.31 -10.33
N GLN A 38 -4.44 11.62 -11.33
CA GLN A 38 -3.23 12.03 -12.05
C GLN A 38 -3.60 12.57 -13.43
N ASP A 39 -2.84 13.57 -13.89
CA ASP A 39 -2.90 14.10 -15.25
C ASP A 39 -1.91 13.30 -16.13
N ASP A 40 -2.34 12.10 -16.50
CA ASP A 40 -1.63 11.16 -17.37
C ASP A 40 -2.28 11.09 -18.78
N GLU A 41 -1.71 10.31 -19.69
CA GLU A 41 -2.27 10.08 -21.03
C GLU A 41 -3.70 9.53 -20.99
N ASP A 42 -4.01 8.66 -20.01
CA ASP A 42 -5.37 8.13 -19.82
C ASP A 42 -6.36 9.23 -19.41
N MET A 43 -5.91 10.27 -18.70
CA MET A 43 -6.71 11.43 -18.36
C MET A 43 -6.98 12.31 -19.59
N GLU A 44 -6.00 12.47 -20.46
CA GLU A 44 -6.17 13.21 -21.71
C GLU A 44 -7.16 12.51 -22.64
N GLN A 45 -7.04 11.18 -22.80
CA GLN A 45 -7.99 10.37 -23.60
C GLN A 45 -9.40 10.45 -23.01
N LEU A 46 -9.55 10.37 -21.68
CA LEU A 46 -10.83 10.52 -21.01
C LEU A 46 -11.42 11.91 -21.24
N THR A 47 -10.59 12.97 -21.20
CA THR A 47 -11.04 14.34 -21.45
C THR A 47 -11.54 14.50 -22.88
N GLN A 48 -10.82 13.98 -23.88
CA GLN A 48 -11.23 14.00 -25.29
C GLN A 48 -12.53 13.20 -25.53
N SER A 49 -12.65 12.04 -24.90
CA SER A 49 -13.88 11.23 -24.97
C SER A 49 -15.07 11.99 -24.38
N ILE A 50 -14.90 12.64 -23.24
CA ILE A 50 -15.96 13.44 -22.59
C ILE A 50 -16.32 14.67 -23.43
N GLN A 51 -15.37 15.32 -24.08
CA GLN A 51 -15.63 16.44 -25.00
C GLN A 51 -16.46 16.02 -26.21
N SER A 52 -16.21 14.81 -26.76
CA SER A 52 -16.88 14.34 -27.97
C SER A 52 -18.24 13.67 -27.71
N GLN A 53 -18.39 12.94 -26.59
CA GLN A 53 -19.55 12.08 -26.33
C GLN A 53 -20.31 12.48 -25.03
N GLY A 54 -19.78 13.42 -24.26
CA GLY A 54 -20.30 13.73 -22.94
C GLY A 54 -19.97 12.67 -21.89
N VAL A 55 -20.55 12.81 -20.71
CA VAL A 55 -20.38 11.86 -19.60
C VAL A 55 -21.43 10.75 -19.71
N LEU A 56 -21.03 9.58 -20.27
CA LEU A 56 -21.93 8.45 -20.49
C LEU A 56 -22.34 7.76 -19.18
N THR A 57 -21.43 7.65 -18.24
CA THR A 57 -21.71 7.04 -16.92
C THR A 57 -21.81 8.14 -15.86
N PRO A 58 -22.96 8.31 -15.19
CA PRO A 58 -23.14 9.33 -14.18
C PRO A 58 -22.10 9.23 -13.06
N ILE A 59 -21.72 10.35 -12.45
CA ILE A 59 -20.93 10.36 -11.22
C ILE A 59 -21.84 10.07 -10.03
N VAL A 60 -21.29 9.47 -8.97
CA VAL A 60 -22.03 9.17 -7.74
C VAL A 60 -21.72 10.22 -6.70
N ILE A 61 -22.75 10.83 -6.14
CA ILE A 61 -22.63 11.96 -5.20
C ILE A 61 -23.60 11.80 -4.01
N ARG A 62 -23.31 12.52 -2.92
CA ARG A 62 -24.24 12.71 -1.81
C ARG A 62 -24.46 14.20 -1.54
N PRO A 63 -25.64 14.62 -1.05
CA PRO A 63 -25.89 16.01 -0.69
C PRO A 63 -25.14 16.39 0.59
N LEU A 64 -24.73 17.67 0.66
CA LEU A 64 -24.22 18.33 1.85
C LEU A 64 -25.28 19.30 2.39
N GLU A 65 -25.16 19.69 3.66
CA GLU A 65 -26.13 20.57 4.33
C GLU A 65 -26.21 22.00 3.71
N ASN A 66 -25.12 22.43 3.04
CA ASN A 66 -25.02 23.73 2.38
C ASN A 66 -25.64 23.77 0.97
N GLY A 67 -26.28 22.70 0.49
CA GLY A 67 -26.84 22.59 -0.86
C GLY A 67 -25.81 22.26 -1.95
N GLU A 68 -24.60 21.91 -1.56
CA GLU A 68 -23.54 21.38 -2.43
C GLU A 68 -23.52 19.84 -2.35
N TYR A 69 -22.57 19.21 -3.05
CA TYR A 69 -22.50 17.76 -3.13
C TYR A 69 -21.06 17.26 -2.98
N GLU A 70 -20.92 16.12 -2.34
CA GLU A 70 -19.65 15.43 -2.18
C GLU A 70 -19.60 14.22 -3.11
N VAL A 71 -18.51 14.09 -3.88
CA VAL A 71 -18.33 13.02 -4.87
C VAL A 71 -17.88 11.75 -4.18
N ILE A 72 -18.62 10.66 -4.36
CA ILE A 72 -18.30 9.32 -3.86
C ILE A 72 -17.55 8.53 -4.93
N SER A 73 -18.02 8.56 -6.18
CA SER A 73 -17.37 7.88 -7.30
C SER A 73 -17.40 8.72 -8.57
N GLY A 74 -16.33 8.62 -9.37
CA GLY A 74 -16.19 9.38 -10.61
C GLY A 74 -15.30 10.61 -10.51
N HIS A 75 -14.38 10.66 -9.55
CA HIS A 75 -13.43 11.79 -9.39
C HIS A 75 -12.61 12.07 -10.66
N ARG A 76 -12.15 11.05 -11.38
CA ARG A 76 -11.45 11.20 -12.68
C ARG A 76 -12.38 11.82 -13.73
N ARG A 77 -13.66 11.41 -13.79
CA ARG A 77 -14.65 11.97 -14.72
C ARG A 77 -14.93 13.44 -14.39
N LEU A 78 -15.12 13.79 -13.13
CA LEU A 78 -15.28 15.18 -12.71
C LEU A 78 -14.06 16.03 -13.07
N HIS A 79 -12.84 15.51 -12.84
CA HIS A 79 -11.61 16.22 -13.19
C HIS A 79 -11.50 16.45 -14.70
N ALA A 80 -11.78 15.42 -15.52
CA ALA A 80 -11.81 15.53 -16.98
C ALA A 80 -12.89 16.52 -17.48
N CYS A 81 -14.09 16.54 -16.85
CA CYS A 81 -15.12 17.52 -17.18
C CYS A 81 -14.67 18.95 -16.93
N ARG A 82 -13.99 19.20 -15.82
CA ARG A 82 -13.44 20.54 -15.52
C ARG A 82 -12.36 20.94 -16.52
N LYS A 83 -11.47 20.03 -16.90
CA LYS A 83 -10.47 20.26 -17.98
C LYS A 83 -11.13 20.52 -19.33
N ALA A 84 -12.24 19.85 -19.61
CA ALA A 84 -13.02 20.02 -20.84
C ALA A 84 -13.91 21.27 -20.84
N GLY A 85 -14.03 22.01 -19.74
CA GLY A 85 -14.90 23.19 -19.62
C GLY A 85 -16.39 22.87 -19.53
N ILE A 86 -16.75 21.62 -19.17
CA ILE A 86 -18.14 21.19 -19.04
C ILE A 86 -18.71 21.70 -17.70
N GLN A 87 -19.77 22.47 -17.76
CA GLN A 87 -20.36 23.12 -16.60
C GLN A 87 -21.33 22.23 -15.81
N THR A 88 -21.97 21.25 -16.47
CA THR A 88 -22.94 20.34 -15.82
C THR A 88 -22.65 18.90 -16.17
N VAL A 89 -22.84 18.00 -15.22
CA VAL A 89 -22.61 16.56 -15.38
C VAL A 89 -23.80 15.75 -14.86
N PRO A 90 -24.12 14.62 -15.49
CA PRO A 90 -25.11 13.70 -14.96
C PRO A 90 -24.59 13.06 -13.68
N ALA A 91 -25.40 13.05 -12.64
CA ALA A 91 -25.05 12.51 -11.34
C ALA A 91 -26.18 11.67 -10.75
N LEU A 92 -25.78 10.58 -10.05
CA LEU A 92 -26.64 9.79 -9.19
C LEU A 92 -26.52 10.33 -7.75
N VAL A 93 -27.62 10.85 -7.23
CA VAL A 93 -27.67 11.44 -5.89
C VAL A 93 -28.17 10.39 -4.91
N TYR A 94 -27.34 10.06 -3.92
CA TYR A 94 -27.68 9.15 -2.82
C TYR A 94 -27.73 9.90 -1.49
N ALA A 95 -28.85 9.83 -0.79
CA ALA A 95 -29.03 10.46 0.52
C ALA A 95 -28.43 9.60 1.65
N ILE A 96 -27.11 9.39 1.62
CA ILE A 96 -26.38 8.58 2.60
C ILE A 96 -25.50 9.42 3.51
N ASP A 97 -25.22 8.88 4.70
CA ASP A 97 -24.32 9.53 5.65
C ASP A 97 -22.85 9.42 5.18
N ARG A 98 -21.98 10.21 5.82
CA ARG A 98 -20.57 10.29 5.46
C ARG A 98 -19.81 8.95 5.62
N ASN A 99 -20.19 8.13 6.62
CA ASN A 99 -19.51 6.87 6.86
C ASN A 99 -19.89 5.83 5.80
N ALA A 100 -21.18 5.75 5.45
CA ALA A 100 -21.65 4.92 4.34
C ALA A 100 -21.00 5.34 3.02
N ALA A 101 -20.90 6.64 2.76
CA ALA A 101 -20.21 7.17 1.58
C ALA A 101 -18.72 6.80 1.55
N ALA A 102 -18.01 6.89 2.69
CA ALA A 102 -16.60 6.48 2.79
C ALA A 102 -16.41 4.98 2.47
N ILE A 103 -17.29 4.12 2.97
CA ILE A 103 -17.25 2.68 2.68
C ILE A 103 -17.48 2.43 1.20
N ALA A 104 -18.53 3.02 0.61
CA ALA A 104 -18.85 2.89 -0.81
C ALA A 104 -17.70 3.39 -1.71
N LEU A 105 -17.07 4.52 -1.36
CA LEU A 105 -15.91 5.07 -2.05
C LEU A 105 -14.75 4.06 -2.06
N VAL A 106 -14.42 3.48 -0.92
CA VAL A 106 -13.31 2.52 -0.81
C VAL A 106 -13.63 1.25 -1.58
N ASP A 107 -14.81 0.65 -1.39
CA ASP A 107 -15.18 -0.60 -2.03
C ASP A 107 -15.22 -0.49 -3.56
N SER A 108 -15.71 0.64 -4.08
CA SER A 108 -15.73 0.89 -5.53
C SER A 108 -14.34 1.01 -6.17
N ASN A 109 -13.29 1.28 -5.38
CA ASN A 109 -11.95 1.51 -5.89
C ASN A 109 -10.95 0.38 -5.57
N LEU A 110 -11.21 -0.47 -4.55
CA LEU A 110 -10.30 -1.56 -4.18
C LEU A 110 -10.15 -2.64 -5.26
N HIS A 111 -11.07 -2.72 -6.22
CA HIS A 111 -11.02 -3.67 -7.33
C HIS A 111 -10.28 -3.16 -8.57
N ARG A 112 -9.60 -2.01 -8.49
CA ARG A 112 -8.78 -1.51 -9.60
C ARG A 112 -7.55 -2.40 -9.78
N GLU A 113 -7.14 -2.61 -11.02
CA GLU A 113 -5.98 -3.44 -11.36
C GLU A 113 -4.65 -2.90 -10.78
N ARG A 114 -4.54 -1.59 -10.68
CA ARG A 114 -3.34 -0.92 -10.16
C ARG A 114 -3.73 0.07 -9.06
N ILE A 115 -3.40 -0.28 -7.83
CA ILE A 115 -3.58 0.56 -6.64
C ILE A 115 -2.22 0.67 -5.96
N LEU A 116 -1.79 1.89 -5.68
CA LEU A 116 -0.53 2.14 -4.96
C LEU A 116 -0.62 1.64 -3.51
N PRO A 117 0.50 1.20 -2.92
CA PRO A 117 0.53 0.81 -1.51
C PRO A 117 0.01 1.90 -0.57
N SER A 118 0.33 3.17 -0.83
CA SER A 118 -0.19 4.31 -0.07
C SER A 118 -1.70 4.45 -0.19
N GLU A 119 -2.25 4.29 -1.40
CA GLU A 119 -3.69 4.36 -1.65
C GLU A 119 -4.44 3.27 -0.89
N LYS A 120 -3.94 2.01 -0.95
CA LYS A 120 -4.49 0.90 -0.15
C LYS A 120 -4.44 1.21 1.35
N ALA A 121 -3.32 1.75 1.83
CA ALA A 121 -3.13 2.08 3.24
C ALA A 121 -4.18 3.08 3.75
N PHE A 122 -4.35 4.21 3.05
CA PHE A 122 -5.32 5.23 3.41
C PHE A 122 -6.76 4.78 3.16
N ALA A 123 -7.03 3.99 2.12
CA ALA A 123 -8.34 3.42 1.86
C ALA A 123 -8.80 2.49 3.00
N TYR A 124 -7.96 1.55 3.41
CA TYR A 124 -8.29 0.68 4.54
C TYR A 124 -8.45 1.45 5.85
N LYS A 125 -7.62 2.46 6.09
CA LYS A 125 -7.78 3.33 7.27
C LYS A 125 -9.11 4.06 7.25
N LEU A 126 -9.47 4.69 6.12
CA LEU A 126 -10.73 5.40 5.94
C LEU A 126 -11.94 4.48 6.17
N LYS A 127 -11.93 3.28 5.59
CA LYS A 127 -13.00 2.29 5.77
C LYS A 127 -13.08 1.80 7.21
N MET A 128 -11.95 1.54 7.86
CA MET A 128 -11.91 1.13 9.27
C MET A 128 -12.49 2.21 10.18
N ASP A 129 -12.12 3.46 9.97
CA ASP A 129 -12.61 4.61 10.75
C ASP A 129 -14.13 4.80 10.56
N ALA A 130 -14.63 4.64 9.32
CA ALA A 130 -16.05 4.74 9.00
C ALA A 130 -16.86 3.63 9.69
N LEU A 131 -16.44 2.38 9.59
CA LEU A 131 -17.08 1.23 10.23
C LEU A 131 -17.09 1.35 11.77
N SER A 132 -15.98 1.83 12.36
CA SER A 132 -15.89 2.00 13.81
C SER A 132 -16.88 3.04 14.35
N LYS A 133 -17.19 4.07 13.55
CA LYS A 133 -18.17 5.12 13.90
C LYS A 133 -19.60 4.63 13.71
N GLN A 134 -19.87 3.76 12.73
CA GLN A 134 -21.18 3.14 12.56
C GLN A 134 -21.50 2.19 13.73
N GLY A 135 -20.54 1.35 14.19
CA GLY A 135 -20.72 0.46 15.32
C GLY A 135 -21.13 1.16 16.62
N LYS A 136 -20.56 2.35 16.88
CA LYS A 136 -20.91 3.15 18.07
C LYS A 136 -22.34 3.74 18.03
N ARG A 137 -22.94 3.90 16.85
CA ARG A 137 -24.32 4.39 16.71
C ARG A 137 -25.39 3.33 16.97
N THR A 138 -25.08 2.06 16.72
CA THR A 138 -26.00 0.93 16.96
C THR A 138 -26.07 0.52 18.43
N ASP A 139 -25.06 0.82 19.26
CA ASP A 139 -25.05 0.49 20.69
C ASP A 139 -26.07 1.27 21.55
N LEU A 140 -26.72 2.29 20.98
CA LEU A 140 -27.74 3.09 21.70
C LEU A 140 -29.16 2.50 21.63
N THR A 141 -29.39 1.42 20.86
CA THR A 141 -30.76 0.94 20.59
C THR A 141 -30.99 -0.57 20.62
N SER A 142 -29.99 -1.43 20.84
CA SER A 142 -30.22 -2.86 21.01
C SER A 142 -29.09 -3.62 21.72
N ASP A 143 -29.46 -4.51 22.64
CA ASP A 143 -28.62 -5.48 23.37
C ASP A 143 -28.01 -6.60 22.48
N GLN A 144 -27.89 -6.39 21.17
CA GLN A 144 -27.20 -7.31 20.28
C GLN A 144 -25.77 -6.84 20.08
N VAL A 145 -24.84 -7.66 20.55
CA VAL A 145 -23.40 -7.54 20.28
C VAL A 145 -23.19 -7.43 18.76
N GLY A 146 -22.98 -6.22 18.27
CA GLY A 146 -22.66 -5.95 16.88
C GLY A 146 -21.43 -6.77 16.46
N PRO A 147 -21.31 -7.20 15.21
CA PRO A 147 -20.17 -8.01 14.76
C PRO A 147 -18.87 -7.28 15.09
N LYS A 148 -17.98 -7.95 15.81
CA LYS A 148 -16.63 -7.42 16.11
C LYS A 148 -15.98 -6.99 14.82
N LEU A 149 -15.65 -5.69 14.72
CA LEU A 149 -14.96 -5.12 13.59
C LEU A 149 -13.60 -5.80 13.46
N THR A 150 -13.50 -6.75 12.56
CA THR A 150 -12.25 -7.45 12.30
C THR A 150 -11.64 -6.91 11.00
N ALA A 151 -10.31 -6.88 10.92
CA ALA A 151 -9.64 -6.51 9.67
C ALA A 151 -10.08 -7.40 8.48
N ALA A 152 -10.68 -8.55 8.73
CA ALA A 152 -11.28 -9.43 7.72
C ALA A 152 -12.52 -8.83 7.05
N THR A 153 -13.22 -7.87 7.69
CA THR A 153 -14.40 -7.19 7.10
C THR A 153 -14.02 -6.02 6.19
N LEU A 154 -12.72 -5.67 6.12
CA LEU A 154 -12.24 -4.52 5.36
C LEU A 154 -11.95 -4.85 3.90
N SER A 155 -11.63 -6.10 3.57
CA SER A 155 -11.32 -6.53 2.20
C SER A 155 -11.75 -7.97 1.99
N SER A 156 -12.19 -8.28 0.75
CA SER A 156 -12.39 -9.65 0.26
C SER A 156 -11.09 -10.27 -0.24
N ASP A 157 -10.14 -9.46 -0.72
CA ASP A 157 -8.97 -9.90 -1.47
C ASP A 157 -7.71 -10.00 -0.58
N ASP A 158 -7.56 -9.06 0.39
CA ASP A 158 -6.41 -9.04 1.29
C ASP A 158 -6.75 -9.70 2.64
N SER A 159 -5.85 -10.54 3.16
CA SER A 159 -6.00 -11.12 4.50
C SER A 159 -6.02 -10.04 5.60
N ALA A 160 -6.64 -10.35 6.74
CA ALA A 160 -6.69 -9.43 7.89
C ALA A 160 -5.29 -8.96 8.35
N SER A 161 -4.29 -9.82 8.22
CA SER A 161 -2.89 -9.48 8.51
C SER A 161 -2.33 -8.49 7.49
N GLN A 162 -2.63 -8.70 6.21
CA GLN A 162 -2.22 -7.81 5.12
C GLN A 162 -2.83 -6.42 5.27
N VAL A 163 -4.14 -6.35 5.54
CA VAL A 163 -4.85 -5.08 5.80
C VAL A 163 -4.20 -4.29 6.93
N LYS A 164 -3.88 -4.94 8.06
CA LYS A 164 -3.19 -4.28 9.18
C LYS A 164 -1.81 -3.74 8.78
N ARG A 165 -1.09 -4.46 7.93
CA ARG A 165 0.22 -4.03 7.42
C ARG A 165 0.08 -2.81 6.51
N TYR A 166 -0.91 -2.77 5.62
CA TYR A 166 -1.19 -1.57 4.81
C TYR A 166 -1.56 -0.39 5.69
N ILE A 167 -2.52 -0.54 6.62
CA ILE A 167 -2.90 0.55 7.53
C ILE A 167 -1.68 1.09 8.29
N ARG A 168 -0.72 0.23 8.65
CA ARG A 168 0.49 0.66 9.35
C ARG A 168 1.33 1.65 8.53
N LEU A 169 1.31 1.57 7.19
CA LEU A 169 2.03 2.50 6.30
C LEU A 169 1.57 3.95 6.45
N THR A 170 0.35 4.19 6.93
CA THR A 170 -0.14 5.56 7.16
C THR A 170 0.63 6.33 8.24
N ASN A 171 1.53 5.66 8.97
CA ASN A 171 2.43 6.29 9.93
C ASN A 171 3.79 6.68 9.32
N LEU A 172 4.01 6.42 8.04
CA LEU A 172 5.20 6.87 7.32
C LEU A 172 5.07 8.33 6.91
N ILE A 173 6.19 9.05 6.92
CA ILE A 173 6.24 10.40 6.32
C ILE A 173 6.08 10.30 4.79
N PRO A 174 5.56 11.37 4.14
CA PRO A 174 5.28 11.34 2.70
C PRO A 174 6.46 10.88 1.84
N GLY A 175 7.68 11.36 2.09
CA GLY A 175 8.85 11.00 1.28
C GLY A 175 9.24 9.51 1.35
N ILE A 176 9.08 8.86 2.50
CA ILE A 176 9.30 7.40 2.60
C ILE A 176 8.15 6.63 1.93
N LEU A 177 6.92 7.10 2.11
CA LEU A 177 5.75 6.48 1.50
C LEU A 177 5.80 6.54 -0.03
N GLU A 178 6.30 7.64 -0.59
CA GLU A 178 6.54 7.79 -2.03
C GLU A 178 7.56 6.76 -2.55
N LYS A 179 8.66 6.52 -1.82
CA LYS A 179 9.62 5.45 -2.18
C LYS A 179 9.00 4.05 -2.12
N VAL A 180 7.97 3.85 -1.30
CA VAL A 180 7.19 2.59 -1.29
C VAL A 180 6.29 2.50 -2.52
N ASP A 181 5.62 3.58 -2.91
CA ASP A 181 4.79 3.65 -4.11
C ASP A 181 5.60 3.44 -5.39
N GLU A 182 6.84 3.95 -5.43
CA GLU A 182 7.81 3.74 -6.52
C GLU A 182 8.40 2.31 -6.55
N GLY A 183 8.10 1.47 -5.55
CA GLY A 183 8.66 0.13 -5.43
C GLY A 183 10.12 0.06 -4.98
N LYS A 184 10.75 1.20 -4.61
CA LYS A 184 12.13 1.27 -4.09
C LYS A 184 12.24 0.65 -2.71
N ILE A 185 11.18 0.72 -1.90
CA ILE A 185 11.06 0.06 -0.60
C ILE A 185 9.89 -0.92 -0.66
N ALA A 186 10.15 -2.20 -0.41
CA ALA A 186 9.10 -3.22 -0.36
C ALA A 186 8.19 -3.06 0.87
N LEU A 187 6.95 -3.59 0.79
CA LEU A 187 5.95 -3.48 1.85
C LEU A 187 6.47 -3.92 3.23
N THR A 188 7.22 -5.03 3.29
CA THR A 188 7.67 -5.59 4.57
C THR A 188 8.67 -4.67 5.29
N PRO A 189 9.78 -4.21 4.68
CA PRO A 189 10.63 -3.18 5.28
C PRO A 189 9.87 -1.91 5.64
N ALA A 190 8.98 -1.43 4.77
CA ALA A 190 8.19 -0.22 5.00
C ALA A 190 7.35 -0.30 6.30
N VAL A 191 6.72 -1.47 6.56
CA VAL A 191 6.00 -1.71 7.81
C VAL A 191 6.92 -1.62 9.03
N GLU A 192 8.15 -2.14 8.96
CA GLU A 192 9.12 -2.01 10.04
C GLU A 192 9.54 -0.55 10.26
N LEU A 193 9.78 0.21 9.18
CA LEU A 193 10.12 1.63 9.25
C LEU A 193 8.99 2.49 9.84
N SER A 194 7.74 2.10 9.67
CA SER A 194 6.59 2.81 10.23
C SER A 194 6.53 2.84 11.77
N TYR A 195 7.41 2.11 12.45
CA TYR A 195 7.57 2.16 13.90
C TYR A 195 8.55 3.24 14.37
N LEU A 196 9.32 3.84 13.46
CA LEU A 196 10.23 4.94 13.76
C LEU A 196 9.44 6.21 14.08
N ARG A 197 9.98 7.05 14.95
CA ARG A 197 9.42 8.39 15.22
C ARG A 197 9.59 9.29 13.98
N GLU A 198 8.74 10.29 13.84
CA GLU A 198 8.76 11.19 12.67
C GLU A 198 10.13 11.84 12.43
N ALA A 199 10.82 12.28 13.51
CA ALA A 199 12.17 12.82 13.40
C ALA A 199 13.17 11.79 12.83
N GLU A 200 13.13 10.56 13.35
CA GLU A 200 13.99 9.46 12.87
C GLU A 200 13.69 9.04 11.43
N GLN A 201 12.44 9.16 11.01
CA GLN A 201 12.06 8.93 9.62
C GLN A 201 12.62 10.03 8.70
N LYS A 202 12.68 11.28 9.16
CA LYS A 202 13.30 12.40 8.40
C LYS A 202 14.80 12.18 8.27
N ASP A 203 15.49 11.84 9.36
CA ASP A 203 16.93 11.52 9.34
C ASP A 203 17.22 10.33 8.42
N LEU A 204 16.36 9.31 8.45
CA LEU A 204 16.46 8.15 7.56
C LEU A 204 16.27 8.54 6.09
N LEU A 205 15.29 9.38 5.78
CA LEU A 205 15.03 9.84 4.41
C LEU A 205 16.23 10.63 3.87
N GLU A 206 16.78 11.55 4.65
CA GLU A 206 17.97 12.32 4.31
C GLU A 206 19.19 11.42 4.05
N THR A 207 19.38 10.40 4.92
CA THR A 207 20.46 9.43 4.74
C THR A 207 20.26 8.57 3.48
N MET A 208 19.03 8.15 3.19
CA MET A 208 18.72 7.39 1.97
C MET A 208 19.01 8.21 0.70
N GLU A 209 18.73 9.51 0.73
CA GLU A 209 18.96 10.41 -0.41
C GLU A 209 20.44 10.72 -0.60
N SER A 210 21.20 10.94 0.49
CA SER A 210 22.64 11.20 0.43
C SER A 210 23.47 9.98 -0.01
N GLU A 211 23.07 8.77 0.39
CA GLU A 211 23.77 7.53 0.07
C GLU A 211 23.20 6.77 -1.15
N ASP A 212 22.16 7.31 -1.80
CA ASP A 212 21.42 6.69 -2.90
C ASP A 212 21.07 5.21 -2.61
N CYS A 213 20.56 4.95 -1.42
CA CYS A 213 20.27 3.60 -0.98
C CYS A 213 18.92 3.51 -0.25
N THR A 214 18.34 2.31 -0.19
CA THR A 214 17.12 2.03 0.57
C THR A 214 17.36 0.86 1.53
N PRO A 215 16.76 0.84 2.73
CA PRO A 215 17.01 -0.21 3.70
C PRO A 215 16.45 -1.57 3.25
N SER A 216 17.24 -2.62 3.45
CA SER A 216 16.77 -4.00 3.39
C SER A 216 15.87 -4.33 4.58
N LEU A 217 15.19 -5.48 4.55
CA LEU A 217 14.36 -5.91 5.68
C LEU A 217 15.17 -6.03 6.98
N THR A 218 16.37 -6.60 6.91
CA THR A 218 17.25 -6.76 8.09
C THR A 218 17.65 -5.40 8.66
N GLN A 219 18.01 -4.44 7.81
CA GLN A 219 18.33 -3.07 8.21
C GLN A 219 17.11 -2.35 8.80
N ALA A 220 15.92 -2.51 8.20
CA ALA A 220 14.69 -1.93 8.73
C ALA A 220 14.34 -2.47 10.14
N ILE A 221 14.55 -3.76 10.37
CA ILE A 221 14.38 -4.37 11.71
C ILE A 221 15.39 -3.80 12.71
N GLN A 222 16.67 -3.62 12.33
CA GLN A 222 17.69 -3.02 13.19
C GLN A 222 17.35 -1.56 13.54
N LEU A 223 16.93 -0.77 12.55
CA LEU A 223 16.47 0.62 12.77
C LEU A 223 15.31 0.68 13.76
N LYS A 224 14.29 -0.18 13.57
CA LYS A 224 13.17 -0.28 14.50
C LYS A 224 13.62 -0.64 15.92
N GLN A 225 14.50 -1.63 16.06
CA GLN A 225 15.00 -2.03 17.39
C GLN A 225 15.74 -0.90 18.08
N ALA A 226 16.62 -0.18 17.38
CA ALA A 226 17.33 0.97 17.89
C ALA A 226 16.39 2.13 18.29
N SER A 227 15.33 2.37 17.47
CA SER A 227 14.29 3.34 17.79
C SER A 227 13.53 2.98 19.07
N LEU A 228 13.14 1.71 19.25
CA LEU A 228 12.46 1.22 20.45
C LEU A 228 13.34 1.37 21.70
N GLN A 229 14.65 1.17 21.56
CA GLN A 229 15.66 1.36 22.62
C GLN A 229 16.00 2.84 22.85
N LYS A 230 15.47 3.77 22.04
CA LYS A 230 15.77 5.21 22.05
C LYS A 230 17.26 5.55 21.83
N THR A 231 17.98 4.68 21.15
CA THR A 231 19.39 4.83 20.81
C THR A 231 19.62 5.29 19.37
N LEU A 232 18.57 5.31 18.54
CA LEU A 232 18.67 5.65 17.14
C LEU A 232 19.02 7.13 16.97
N ASN A 233 20.11 7.38 16.25
CA ASN A 233 20.58 8.70 15.82
C ASN A 233 21.08 8.64 14.38
N MET A 234 21.44 9.77 13.79
CA MET A 234 21.86 9.88 12.39
C MET A 234 23.10 9.03 12.08
N ASP A 235 24.11 9.03 12.96
CA ASP A 235 25.33 8.22 12.80
C ASP A 235 25.02 6.72 12.76
N MET A 236 24.08 6.27 13.60
CA MET A 236 23.65 4.88 13.66
C MET A 236 22.83 4.49 12.41
N ILE A 237 21.95 5.37 11.93
CA ILE A 237 21.21 5.18 10.67
C ILE A 237 22.22 4.96 9.53
N PHE A 238 23.19 5.85 9.43
CA PHE A 238 24.25 5.79 8.42
C PHE A 238 25.06 4.48 8.52
N ALA A 239 25.47 4.11 9.73
CA ALA A 239 26.22 2.87 9.96
C ALA A 239 25.40 1.60 9.58
N ILE A 240 24.08 1.60 9.84
CA ILE A 240 23.21 0.48 9.48
C ILE A 240 23.01 0.41 7.96
N LEU A 241 22.78 1.55 7.28
CA LEU A 241 22.53 1.58 5.83
C LEU A 241 23.78 1.16 5.02
N ARG A 242 24.98 1.44 5.51
CA ARG A 242 26.25 1.01 4.88
C ARG A 242 26.59 -0.47 5.06
N GLN A 243 25.88 -1.19 5.91
CA GLN A 243 26.11 -2.63 6.05
C GLN A 243 25.80 -3.35 4.73
N PRO A 244 26.61 -4.37 4.34
CA PRO A 244 26.37 -5.16 3.14
C PRO A 244 24.97 -5.80 3.21
N LYS A 245 24.17 -5.58 2.20
CA LYS A 245 22.84 -6.23 2.14
C LYS A 245 23.00 -7.72 1.93
N ALA A 246 22.19 -8.53 2.61
CA ALA A 246 22.24 -9.99 2.51
C ALA A 246 22.10 -10.52 1.06
N ASN A 247 21.45 -9.74 0.17
CA ASN A 247 21.31 -10.07 -1.26
C ASN A 247 22.55 -9.72 -2.11
N GLN A 248 23.47 -8.92 -1.58
CA GLN A 248 24.72 -8.54 -2.26
C GLN A 248 25.90 -9.42 -1.86
N GLN A 249 25.72 -10.31 -0.89
CA GLN A 249 26.73 -11.32 -0.58
C GLN A 249 26.70 -12.38 -1.69
N GLU A 250 27.86 -12.60 -2.33
CA GLU A 250 28.02 -13.70 -3.26
C GLU A 250 27.72 -15.03 -2.54
N LYS A 251 26.69 -15.73 -3.00
CA LYS A 251 26.29 -17.02 -2.47
C LYS A 251 26.52 -18.08 -3.53
N ILE A 252 27.40 -19.03 -3.22
CA ILE A 252 27.49 -20.25 -4.02
C ILE A 252 26.45 -21.23 -3.48
N VAL A 253 25.43 -21.50 -4.28
CA VAL A 253 24.38 -22.48 -3.93
C VAL A 253 24.71 -23.80 -4.62
N LEU A 254 25.14 -24.80 -3.84
CA LEU A 254 25.31 -26.15 -4.32
C LEU A 254 24.04 -26.96 -4.03
N LYS A 255 23.37 -27.43 -5.10
CA LYS A 255 22.20 -28.30 -4.92
C LYS A 255 22.65 -29.63 -4.36
N VAL A 256 22.02 -30.12 -3.30
CA VAL A 256 22.37 -31.39 -2.63
C VAL A 256 22.38 -32.54 -3.63
N ASN A 257 21.46 -32.58 -4.58
CA ASN A 257 21.38 -33.63 -5.60
C ASN A 257 22.64 -33.69 -6.49
N ASP A 258 23.26 -32.55 -6.80
CA ASP A 258 24.43 -32.48 -7.68
C ASP A 258 25.71 -32.95 -6.99
N ILE A 259 25.78 -32.73 -5.68
CA ILE A 259 26.96 -33.10 -4.88
C ILE A 259 26.81 -34.42 -4.17
N ARG A 260 25.58 -34.95 -4.03
CA ARG A 260 25.29 -36.17 -3.27
C ARG A 260 26.12 -37.39 -3.71
N ARG A 261 26.39 -37.50 -5.01
CA ARG A 261 27.19 -38.61 -5.59
C ARG A 261 28.63 -38.68 -5.11
N TYR A 262 29.15 -37.62 -4.49
CA TYR A 262 30.53 -37.58 -3.96
C TYR A 262 30.61 -37.94 -2.47
N PHE A 263 29.47 -38.24 -1.83
CA PHE A 263 29.39 -38.50 -0.40
C PHE A 263 28.65 -39.81 -0.12
N PRO A 264 28.97 -40.50 1.02
CA PRO A 264 28.22 -41.65 1.48
C PRO A 264 26.74 -41.38 1.67
N GLN A 265 25.87 -42.35 1.44
CA GLN A 265 24.39 -42.17 1.50
C GLN A 265 23.89 -41.71 2.87
N ASN A 266 24.57 -42.03 3.94
CA ASN A 266 24.22 -41.68 5.33
C ASN A 266 24.74 -40.34 5.81
N TYR A 267 25.45 -39.57 4.93
CA TYR A 267 25.97 -38.25 5.30
C TYR A 267 24.87 -37.22 5.44
N THR A 268 24.91 -36.45 6.52
CA THR A 268 24.06 -35.27 6.71
C THR A 268 24.59 -34.08 5.91
N THR A 269 23.73 -33.09 5.66
CA THR A 269 24.10 -31.86 4.94
C THR A 269 25.27 -31.13 5.64
N ILE A 270 25.31 -31.16 6.97
CA ILE A 270 26.37 -30.54 7.77
C ILE A 270 27.72 -31.26 7.54
N GLN A 271 27.72 -32.59 7.52
CA GLN A 271 28.92 -33.37 7.25
C GLN A 271 29.46 -33.15 5.83
N MET A 272 28.56 -33.09 4.83
CA MET A 272 28.93 -32.75 3.45
C MET A 272 29.58 -31.35 3.37
N THR A 273 29.01 -30.36 4.02
CA THR A 273 29.56 -28.99 4.03
C THR A 273 30.93 -28.94 4.67
N ASN A 274 31.12 -29.63 5.80
CA ASN A 274 32.42 -29.68 6.49
C ASN A 274 33.50 -30.35 5.63
N ASP A 275 33.18 -31.43 4.92
CA ASP A 275 34.12 -32.10 4.06
C ASP A 275 34.44 -31.32 2.79
N ILE A 276 33.47 -30.57 2.22
CA ILE A 276 33.73 -29.62 1.14
C ILE A 276 34.74 -28.55 1.60
N MET A 277 34.53 -27.97 2.78
CA MET A 277 35.44 -26.94 3.30
C MET A 277 36.87 -27.50 3.52
N LYS A 278 37.01 -28.70 4.09
CA LYS A 278 38.32 -29.39 4.22
C LYS A 278 38.97 -29.66 2.87
N GLY A 279 38.19 -30.12 1.88
CA GLY A 279 38.67 -30.34 0.52
C GLY A 279 39.22 -29.08 -0.14
N LEU A 280 38.50 -27.94 0.02
CA LEU A 280 38.94 -26.65 -0.48
C LEU A 280 40.20 -26.13 0.20
N GLU A 281 40.38 -26.38 1.51
CA GLU A 281 41.61 -26.05 2.23
C GLU A 281 42.80 -26.86 1.73
N LEU A 282 42.63 -28.16 1.47
CA LEU A 282 43.67 -29.00 0.89
C LEU A 282 44.07 -28.51 -0.52
N LEU A 283 43.11 -28.21 -1.37
CA LEU A 283 43.38 -27.66 -2.69
C LEU A 283 44.12 -26.32 -2.62
N ARG A 284 43.77 -25.45 -1.67
CA ARG A 284 44.48 -24.18 -1.44
C ARG A 284 45.96 -24.45 -1.05
N LYS A 285 46.21 -25.36 -0.15
CA LYS A 285 47.58 -25.75 0.26
C LYS A 285 48.38 -26.34 -0.91
N GLN A 286 47.78 -27.17 -1.75
CA GLN A 286 48.42 -27.72 -2.94
C GLN A 286 48.79 -26.66 -3.95
N ARG A 287 47.85 -25.69 -4.22
CA ARG A 287 48.11 -24.57 -5.13
C ARG A 287 49.23 -23.65 -4.60
N ALA A 288 49.32 -23.42 -3.30
CA ALA A 288 50.41 -22.65 -2.71
C ALA A 288 51.76 -23.32 -2.93
N ARG A 289 51.87 -24.64 -2.62
CA ARG A 289 53.08 -25.42 -2.83
C ARG A 289 53.54 -25.49 -4.30
N SER A 290 52.58 -25.51 -5.25
CA SER A 290 52.91 -25.53 -6.67
C SER A 290 53.35 -24.18 -7.22
N LYS A 291 53.07 -23.08 -6.51
CA LYS A 291 53.55 -21.71 -6.83
C LYS A 291 54.99 -21.50 -6.31
N ASP A 292 55.31 -22.08 -5.15
CA ASP A 292 56.66 -21.98 -4.55
C ASP A 292 57.69 -22.88 -5.23
N ALA A 293 57.21 -23.83 -6.07
CA ALA A 293 58.06 -24.77 -6.81
C ALA A 293 58.35 -24.36 -8.26
N ARG A 294 57.92 -23.15 -8.67
CA ARG A 294 58.24 -22.50 -9.96
C ARG A 294 59.05 -21.23 -9.74
#